data_f45e7cc7b74e43621a3009f467440792
#
_entry.id   f45e7cc7b74e43621a3009f467440792
#
_cell.length_a   1.000
_cell.length_b   1.000
_cell.length_c   1.000
_cell.angle_alpha   90.00
_cell.angle_beta   90.00
_cell.angle_gamma   90.00
#
_symmetry.space_group_name_H-M   'P 1'
#
loop_
_entity.id
_entity.type
_entity.pdbx_description
1 polymer ?
#
loop_
_entity_poly.entity_id
_entity_poly.type
_entity_poly.pdbx_seq_one_letter_code
_entity_poly.pdbx_strand_id
1 'polypeptide(L)'
;MKAAIAKILSGKGTCKDVLKCLFGLGEFEMTVYKSLCKVGTSRTEDLVPYLHKDKSTIYRALQKLVLASIVVKETETLKRGGHFHRYTAVPPEEIRTKIKTCTDEWFESVKAAIEKFDIN
;
A
#
# COMPACT_ATOMS: atom_id res chain seq x y z
N MET A 1 -15.06 1.57 2.33
CA MET A 1 -14.85 0.12 2.44
C MET A 1 -16.00 -0.69 1.86
N LYS A 2 -17.26 -0.41 2.22
CA LYS A 2 -18.42 -1.13 1.67
C LYS A 2 -18.49 -1.09 0.14
N ALA A 3 -18.18 0.08 -0.46
CA ALA A 3 -18.22 0.22 -1.91
C ALA A 3 -17.19 -0.67 -2.61
N ALA A 4 -15.98 -0.77 -2.04
CA ALA A 4 -14.93 -1.61 -2.58
C ALA A 4 -15.28 -3.09 -2.49
N ILE A 5 -15.85 -3.50 -1.36
CA ILE A 5 -16.30 -4.89 -1.16
C ILE A 5 -17.41 -5.24 -2.16
N ALA A 6 -18.40 -4.34 -2.34
CA ALA A 6 -19.49 -4.55 -3.29
C ALA A 6 -18.97 -4.72 -4.72
N LYS A 7 -18.02 -3.90 -5.13
CA LYS A 7 -17.39 -4.01 -6.45
C LYS A 7 -16.70 -5.35 -6.64
N ILE A 8 -15.94 -5.77 -5.64
CA ILE A 8 -15.21 -7.05 -5.69
C ILE A 8 -16.18 -8.20 -5.82
N LEU A 9 -17.24 -8.20 -5.00
CA LEU A 9 -18.28 -9.25 -5.02
C LEU A 9 -19.03 -9.32 -6.34
N SER A 10 -19.20 -8.18 -7.01
CA SER A 10 -19.92 -8.13 -8.29
C SER A 10 -19.04 -8.56 -9.48
N GLY A 11 -17.76 -8.84 -9.25
CA GLY A 11 -16.83 -9.18 -10.31
C GLY A 11 -16.31 -7.98 -11.09
N LYS A 12 -16.67 -6.77 -10.67
CA LYS A 12 -16.25 -5.52 -11.32
C LYS A 12 -15.12 -4.82 -10.57
N GLY A 13 -14.61 -5.47 -9.52
CA GLY A 13 -13.53 -4.90 -8.72
C GLY A 13 -12.20 -4.86 -9.46
N THR A 14 -11.39 -3.85 -9.15
CA THR A 14 -10.04 -3.71 -9.67
C THR A 14 -9.04 -4.03 -8.57
N CYS A 15 -7.75 -4.15 -8.93
CA CYS A 15 -6.68 -4.33 -7.94
C CYS A 15 -6.68 -3.17 -6.93
N LYS A 16 -7.03 -1.97 -7.36
CA LYS A 16 -7.17 -0.80 -6.50
C LYS A 16 -8.22 -1.03 -5.41
N ASP A 17 -9.36 -1.62 -5.77
CA ASP A 17 -10.41 -1.93 -4.81
C ASP A 17 -9.94 -2.98 -3.79
N VAL A 18 -9.17 -3.96 -4.24
CA VAL A 18 -8.60 -4.99 -3.37
C VAL A 18 -7.63 -4.37 -2.37
N LEU A 19 -6.74 -3.49 -2.82
CA LEU A 19 -5.79 -2.81 -1.95
C LEU A 19 -6.49 -1.95 -0.92
N LYS A 20 -7.56 -1.25 -1.33
CA LYS A 20 -8.37 -0.45 -0.42
C LYS A 20 -9.05 -1.32 0.64
N CYS A 21 -9.59 -2.44 0.22
CA CYS A 21 -10.29 -3.36 1.10
C CYS A 21 -9.35 -4.06 2.09
N LEU A 22 -8.24 -4.59 1.61
CA LEU A 22 -7.32 -5.39 2.42
C LEU A 22 -6.33 -4.56 3.24
N PHE A 23 -5.86 -3.44 2.69
CA PHE A 23 -4.78 -2.66 3.32
C PHE A 23 -5.20 -1.25 3.71
N GLY A 24 -6.44 -0.86 3.44
CA GLY A 24 -6.92 0.48 3.79
C GLY A 24 -6.27 1.60 2.99
N LEU A 25 -5.73 1.30 1.81
CA LEU A 25 -5.07 2.30 0.98
C LEU A 25 -6.07 3.05 0.13
N GLY A 26 -6.05 4.38 0.23
CA GLY A 26 -6.93 5.25 -0.53
C GLY A 26 -6.34 5.65 -1.88
N GLU A 27 -7.05 6.53 -2.56
CA GLU A 27 -6.62 6.99 -3.88
C GLU A 27 -5.31 7.77 -3.87
N PHE A 28 -5.10 8.59 -2.84
CA PHE A 28 -3.87 9.36 -2.75
C PHE A 28 -2.67 8.46 -2.57
N GLU A 29 -2.76 7.45 -1.69
CA GLU A 29 -1.68 6.49 -1.50
C GLU A 29 -1.35 5.77 -2.80
N MET A 30 -2.36 5.41 -3.58
CA MET A 30 -2.14 4.78 -4.88
C MET A 30 -1.49 5.73 -5.87
N THR A 31 -1.84 7.02 -5.82
CA THR A 31 -1.20 8.04 -6.64
C THR A 31 0.29 8.18 -6.28
N VAL A 32 0.61 8.18 -4.99
CA VAL A 32 1.99 8.22 -4.51
C VAL A 32 2.77 6.99 -5.00
N TYR A 33 2.17 5.81 -4.88
CA TYR A 33 2.78 4.57 -5.35
C TYR A 33 3.10 4.65 -6.85
N LYS A 34 2.14 5.09 -7.65
CA LYS A 34 2.33 5.23 -9.10
C LYS A 34 3.44 6.22 -9.44
N SER A 35 3.52 7.30 -8.68
CA SER A 35 4.59 8.29 -8.87
C SER A 35 5.96 7.70 -8.59
N LEU A 36 6.08 6.89 -7.53
CA LEU A 36 7.33 6.19 -7.23
C LEU A 36 7.70 5.22 -8.34
N CYS A 37 6.73 4.52 -8.91
CA CYS A 37 6.98 3.61 -10.03
C CYS A 37 7.57 4.35 -11.24
N LYS A 38 7.09 5.57 -11.49
CA LYS A 38 7.53 6.36 -12.64
C LYS A 38 8.88 7.05 -12.40
N VAL A 39 9.04 7.63 -11.22
CA VAL A 39 10.22 8.44 -10.90
C VAL A 39 11.38 7.58 -10.42
N GLY A 40 11.09 6.46 -9.79
CA GLY A 40 12.10 5.59 -9.17
C GLY A 40 12.31 5.93 -7.71
N THR A 41 13.34 5.35 -7.12
CA THR A 41 13.68 5.56 -5.70
C THR A 41 13.81 7.05 -5.41
N SER A 42 13.08 7.53 -4.43
CA SER A 42 12.96 8.95 -4.13
C SER A 42 12.88 9.23 -2.63
N ARG A 43 13.28 10.43 -2.26
CA ARG A 43 13.01 10.97 -0.93
C ARG A 43 11.62 11.61 -0.95
N THR A 44 11.05 11.87 0.23
CA THR A 44 9.73 12.52 0.32
C THR A 44 9.69 13.84 -0.46
N GLU A 45 10.72 14.67 -0.27
CA GLU A 45 10.79 15.99 -0.91
C GLU A 45 10.87 15.92 -2.44
N ASP A 46 11.43 14.84 -2.97
CA ASP A 46 11.53 14.64 -4.43
C ASP A 46 10.16 14.45 -5.08
N LEU A 47 9.18 14.01 -4.31
CA LEU A 47 7.85 13.75 -4.82
C LEU A 47 6.94 14.99 -4.80
N VAL A 48 7.31 16.02 -4.05
CA VAL A 48 6.50 17.23 -3.91
C VAL A 48 6.14 17.85 -5.28
N PRO A 49 7.10 18.04 -6.22
CA PRO A 49 6.76 18.64 -7.52
C PRO A 49 5.77 17.83 -8.34
N TYR A 50 5.77 16.51 -8.16
CA TYR A 50 4.90 15.62 -8.95
C TYR A 50 3.50 15.49 -8.36
N LEU A 51 3.37 15.63 -7.06
CA LEU A 51 2.11 15.36 -6.37
C LEU A 51 1.35 16.61 -5.96
N HIS A 52 1.98 17.76 -5.98
CA HIS A 52 1.38 19.05 -5.63
C HIS A 52 0.73 19.04 -4.25
N LYS A 53 1.34 18.32 -3.31
CA LYS A 53 0.93 18.25 -1.92
C LYS A 53 2.12 18.59 -1.04
N ASP A 54 1.83 18.98 0.18
CA ASP A 54 2.90 19.29 1.13
C ASP A 54 3.65 18.01 1.57
N LYS A 55 4.88 18.22 2.01
CA LYS A 55 5.76 17.13 2.41
C LYS A 55 5.14 16.23 3.49
N SER A 56 4.44 16.82 4.45
CA SER A 56 3.81 16.06 5.54
C SER A 56 2.73 15.10 5.03
N THR A 57 1.93 15.55 4.08
CA THR A 57 0.87 14.74 3.49
C THR A 57 1.46 13.56 2.72
N ILE A 58 2.51 13.82 1.94
CA ILE A 58 3.21 12.78 1.17
C ILE A 58 3.86 11.79 2.12
N TYR A 59 4.51 12.28 3.17
CA TYR A 59 5.15 11.44 4.18
C TYR A 59 4.16 10.47 4.83
N ARG A 60 2.98 10.96 5.21
CA ARG A 60 1.95 10.10 5.80
C ARG A 60 1.48 9.01 4.84
N ALA A 61 1.32 9.36 3.56
CA ALA A 61 0.95 8.37 2.54
C ALA A 61 2.05 7.31 2.39
N LEU A 62 3.32 7.74 2.36
CA LEU A 62 4.44 6.82 2.27
C LEU A 62 4.50 5.87 3.48
N GLN A 63 4.19 6.36 4.68
CA GLN A 63 4.16 5.51 5.87
C GLN A 63 3.10 4.42 5.75
N LYS A 64 1.92 4.74 5.24
CA LYS A 64 0.87 3.74 5.01
C LYS A 64 1.30 2.69 3.99
N LEU A 65 1.96 3.13 2.93
CA LEU A 65 2.46 2.23 1.89
C LEU A 65 3.56 1.30 2.42
N VAL A 66 4.44 1.83 3.27
CA VAL A 66 5.49 1.03 3.91
C VAL A 66 4.87 -0.01 4.84
N LEU A 67 3.88 0.38 5.65
CA LEU A 67 3.20 -0.55 6.55
C LEU A 67 2.49 -1.67 5.78
N ALA A 68 1.98 -1.36 4.59
CA ALA A 68 1.36 -2.36 3.72
C ALA A 68 2.39 -3.20 2.96
N SER A 69 3.68 -2.89 3.11
CA SER A 69 4.79 -3.55 2.41
C SER A 69 4.73 -3.40 0.89
N ILE A 70 4.16 -2.31 0.44
CA ILE A 70 4.05 -1.97 -1.00
C ILE A 70 5.18 -1.03 -1.41
N VAL A 71 5.76 -0.35 -0.43
CA VAL A 71 6.91 0.52 -0.60
C VAL A 71 7.97 0.11 0.41
N VAL A 72 9.21 0.08 -0.02
CA VAL A 72 10.35 -0.22 0.84
C VAL A 72 11.01 1.09 1.24
N LYS A 73 11.28 1.23 2.54
CA LYS A 73 12.00 2.37 3.08
C LYS A 73 13.43 1.97 3.39
N GLU A 74 14.40 2.70 2.86
CA GLU A 74 15.81 2.52 3.18
C GLU A 74 16.32 3.79 3.85
N THR A 75 17.20 3.61 4.83
CA THR A 75 17.80 4.72 5.54
C THR A 75 19.26 4.84 5.14
N GLU A 76 19.69 6.03 4.75
CA GLU A 76 21.08 6.31 4.41
C GLU A 76 21.65 7.32 5.40
N THR A 77 22.92 7.11 5.77
CA THR A 77 23.63 7.99 6.69
C THR A 77 24.48 8.97 5.89
N LEU A 78 24.41 10.24 6.27
CA LEU A 78 25.22 11.28 5.65
C LEU A 78 26.59 11.32 6.32
N LYS A 79 27.63 11.62 5.53
CA LYS A 79 29.02 11.70 6.04
C LYS A 79 29.18 12.76 7.13
N ARG A 80 28.36 13.82 7.08
CA ARG A 80 28.41 14.93 8.06
C ARG A 80 27.52 14.70 9.27
N GLY A 81 27.01 13.48 9.45
CA GLY A 81 26.04 13.18 10.48
C GLY A 81 24.61 13.35 9.97
N GLY A 82 23.65 12.75 10.67
CA GLY A 82 22.29 12.73 10.24
C GLY A 82 22.02 11.62 9.24
N HIS A 83 20.77 11.44 8.92
CA HIS A 83 20.34 10.39 7.99
C HIS A 83 19.09 10.86 7.22
N PHE A 84 18.80 10.20 6.13
CA PHE A 84 17.60 10.44 5.36
C PHE A 84 17.03 9.12 4.85
N HIS A 85 15.76 9.13 4.50
CA HIS A 85 15.06 7.95 4.03
C HIS A 85 14.80 8.04 2.53
N ARG A 86 14.96 6.91 1.85
CA ARG A 86 14.57 6.74 0.46
C ARG A 86 13.48 5.70 0.38
N TYR A 87 12.59 5.90 -0.55
CA TYR A 87 11.43 5.05 -0.75
C TYR A 87 11.44 4.46 -2.15
N THR A 88 11.24 3.16 -2.24
CA THR A 88 11.22 2.44 -3.51
C THR A 88 9.91 1.67 -3.62
N ALA A 89 9.23 1.81 -4.74
CA ALA A 89 8.01 1.05 -4.98
C ALA A 89 8.34 -0.42 -5.22
N VAL A 90 7.62 -1.31 -4.55
CA VAL A 90 7.68 -2.73 -4.86
C VAL A 90 7.05 -2.90 -6.25
N PRO A 91 7.68 -3.66 -7.16
CA PRO A 91 7.13 -3.82 -8.51
C PRO A 91 5.70 -4.36 -8.50
N PRO A 92 4.84 -3.89 -9.41
CA PRO A 92 3.45 -4.34 -9.44
C PRO A 92 3.26 -5.86 -9.51
N GLU A 93 4.17 -6.56 -10.16
CA GLU A 93 4.10 -8.02 -10.25
C GLU A 93 4.28 -8.68 -8.90
N GLU A 94 5.21 -8.17 -8.09
CA GLU A 94 5.44 -8.68 -6.74
C GLU A 94 4.25 -8.37 -5.84
N ILE A 95 3.64 -7.20 -6.02
CA ILE A 95 2.44 -6.83 -5.26
C ILE A 95 1.31 -7.78 -5.60
N ARG A 96 1.13 -8.11 -6.88
CA ARG A 96 0.09 -9.04 -7.32
C ARG A 96 0.24 -10.39 -6.64
N THR A 97 1.46 -10.94 -6.63
CA THR A 97 1.74 -12.21 -5.96
C THR A 97 1.46 -12.13 -4.47
N LYS A 98 1.89 -11.04 -3.83
CA LYS A 98 1.70 -10.83 -2.41
C LYS A 98 0.22 -10.73 -2.05
N ILE A 99 -0.56 -9.98 -2.83
CA ILE A 99 -2.00 -9.83 -2.60
C ILE A 99 -2.69 -11.19 -2.71
N LYS A 100 -2.31 -11.97 -3.71
CA LYS A 100 -2.88 -13.30 -3.91
C LYS A 100 -2.62 -14.19 -2.70
N THR A 101 -1.38 -14.21 -2.21
CA THR A 101 -1.02 -14.99 -1.02
C THR A 101 -1.79 -14.52 0.21
N CYS A 102 -1.86 -13.21 0.44
CA CYS A 102 -2.60 -12.64 1.57
C CYS A 102 -4.09 -12.95 1.48
N THR A 103 -4.65 -12.92 0.28
CA THR A 103 -6.07 -13.22 0.06
C THR A 103 -6.36 -14.68 0.36
N ASP A 104 -5.50 -15.58 -0.08
CA ASP A 104 -5.67 -17.01 0.18
C ASP A 104 -5.61 -17.32 1.68
N GLU A 105 -4.64 -16.73 2.38
CA GLU A 105 -4.51 -16.89 3.84
C GLU A 105 -5.70 -16.30 4.57
N TRP A 106 -6.13 -15.11 4.16
CA TRP A 106 -7.29 -14.43 4.76
C TRP A 106 -8.55 -15.27 4.59
N PHE A 107 -8.75 -15.82 3.40
CA PHE A 107 -9.90 -16.65 3.08
C PHE A 107 -9.96 -17.89 3.98
N GLU A 108 -8.83 -18.56 4.15
CA GLU A 108 -8.76 -19.72 5.04
C GLU A 108 -9.03 -19.35 6.49
N SER A 109 -8.51 -18.21 6.94
CA SER A 109 -8.75 -17.71 8.32
C SER A 109 -10.22 -17.38 8.54
N VAL A 110 -10.87 -16.76 7.54
CA VAL A 110 -12.30 -16.43 7.62
C VAL A 110 -13.13 -17.71 7.69
N LYS A 111 -12.81 -18.70 6.86
CA LYS A 111 -13.52 -20.00 6.88
C LYS A 111 -13.41 -20.66 8.25
N ALA A 112 -12.19 -20.68 8.82
CA ALA A 112 -11.98 -21.26 10.14
C ALA A 112 -12.78 -20.53 11.23
N ALA A 113 -12.82 -19.20 11.15
CA ALA A 113 -13.58 -18.39 12.10
C ALA A 113 -15.08 -18.66 12.01
N ILE A 114 -15.58 -18.83 10.78
CA ILE A 114 -17.00 -19.12 10.55
C ILE A 114 -17.37 -20.47 11.13
N GLU A 115 -16.51 -21.48 10.98
CA GLU A 115 -16.75 -22.82 11.55
C GLU A 115 -16.83 -22.80 13.07
N LYS A 116 -16.16 -21.86 13.71
CA LYS A 116 -16.16 -21.70 15.16
C LYS A 116 -17.29 -20.79 15.66
N PHE A 117 -18.05 -20.24 14.74
CA PHE A 117 -19.12 -19.32 15.12
C PHE A 117 -20.20 -20.04 15.93
N ASP A 118 -20.49 -19.48 17.09
CA ASP A 118 -21.50 -20.03 18.02
C ASP A 118 -22.25 -18.84 18.63
N ILE A 119 -23.56 -18.89 18.59
CA ILE A 119 -24.42 -17.85 19.14
C ILE A 119 -24.81 -18.08 20.60
N ASN A 120 -24.37 -19.18 21.20
CA ASN A 120 -24.67 -19.47 22.60
C ASN A 120 -23.78 -18.65 23.56
#